data_4bf52ad1acbe2305f0c302be50cbb97e
#
_entry.id   4bf52ad1acbe2305f0c302be50cbb97e
#
_cell.length_a   1.000
_cell.length_b   1.000
_cell.length_c   1.000
_cell.angle_alpha   90.00
_cell.angle_beta   90.00
_cell.angle_gamma   90.00
#
_symmetry.space_group_name_H-M   'P 1'
#
loop_
_entity.id
_entity.type
_entity.pdbx_description
1 polymer ?
#
loop_
_entity_poly.entity_id
_entity_poly.type
_entity_poly.pdbx_seq_one_letter_code
_entity_poly.pdbx_strand_id
1 'polypeptide(L)'
;ARRGGELGFMSRMELDPAFAAVAFNLTDPKKVSKIVESEFGFHIIQLIEKRGEKANVRHILRRPVVSNEAIEKSLSQLDSLRTDIADAKFTFDQAASVLSDDKDTRNNKGVMFHDDMGTRTSRFQLQDLPAEVARAIDGLKIGEVTKPFQMMKNGRTVCAIVKLKNRSEGHKATITEDFQVMKNVVLEKLRQEKIHQWVVEKIKNTYVRINDRYRDCDFEYQGWIR
;
A
#
# COMPACT_ATOMS: atom_id res chain seq x y z
N ALA A 1 -20.19 4.26 -11.04
CA ALA A 1 -21.52 4.45 -11.59
C ALA A 1 -21.70 3.96 -13.05
N ARG A 2 -20.64 3.96 -13.89
CA ARG A 2 -20.73 3.59 -15.33
C ARG A 2 -21.18 2.13 -15.60
N ARG A 3 -21.01 1.22 -14.62
CA ARG A 3 -21.38 -0.21 -14.71
C ARG A 3 -22.50 -0.59 -13.75
N GLY A 4 -23.37 0.33 -13.36
CA GLY A 4 -24.47 0.05 -12.41
C GLY A 4 -24.00 -0.45 -11.03
N GLY A 5 -22.74 -0.22 -10.65
CA GLY A 5 -22.16 -0.69 -9.40
C GLY A 5 -21.70 -2.15 -9.42
N GLU A 6 -21.70 -2.82 -10.57
CA GLU A 6 -21.26 -4.21 -10.71
C GLU A 6 -19.74 -4.32 -10.63
N LEU A 7 -19.23 -5.29 -9.84
CA LEU A 7 -17.82 -5.56 -9.62
C LEU A 7 -17.27 -6.69 -10.49
N GLY A 8 -18.14 -7.52 -11.09
CA GLY A 8 -17.75 -8.76 -11.74
C GLY A 8 -17.50 -9.90 -10.74
N PHE A 9 -16.98 -11.03 -11.23
CA PHE A 9 -16.68 -12.20 -10.39
C PHE A 9 -15.39 -11.98 -9.60
N MET A 10 -15.52 -11.84 -8.29
CA MET A 10 -14.41 -11.67 -7.35
C MET A 10 -14.41 -12.78 -6.30
N SER A 11 -13.22 -13.16 -5.86
CA SER A 11 -13.02 -14.05 -4.73
C SER A 11 -13.16 -13.31 -3.40
N ARG A 12 -13.30 -14.06 -2.31
CA ARG A 12 -13.39 -13.50 -0.96
C ARG A 12 -12.15 -12.67 -0.58
N MET A 13 -10.98 -13.05 -1.06
CA MET A 13 -9.71 -12.40 -0.73
C MET A 13 -9.47 -11.08 -1.48
N GLU A 14 -10.19 -10.86 -2.59
CA GLU A 14 -10.09 -9.64 -3.40
C GLU A 14 -11.00 -8.52 -2.89
N LEU A 15 -11.83 -8.80 -1.90
CA LEU A 15 -12.79 -7.86 -1.33
C LEU A 15 -12.40 -7.48 0.10
N ASP A 16 -12.85 -6.30 0.54
CA ASP A 16 -12.77 -5.91 1.95
C ASP A 16 -13.43 -6.98 2.84
N PRO A 17 -12.84 -7.37 3.98
CA PRO A 17 -13.34 -8.47 4.81
C PRO A 17 -14.79 -8.30 5.27
N ALA A 18 -15.21 -7.09 5.66
CA ALA A 18 -16.58 -6.81 6.09
C ALA A 18 -17.55 -6.89 4.90
N PHE A 19 -17.14 -6.36 3.75
CA PHE A 19 -17.90 -6.46 2.51
C PHE A 19 -18.03 -7.93 2.06
N ALA A 20 -16.92 -8.67 2.05
CA ALA A 20 -16.87 -10.07 1.65
C ALA A 20 -17.75 -10.97 2.55
N ALA A 21 -17.71 -10.75 3.87
CA ALA A 21 -18.54 -11.48 4.82
C ALA A 21 -20.02 -11.39 4.47
N VAL A 22 -20.50 -10.21 4.08
CA VAL A 22 -21.91 -10.03 3.69
C VAL A 22 -22.17 -10.50 2.27
N ALA A 23 -21.33 -10.13 1.29
CA ALA A 23 -21.50 -10.50 -0.12
C ALA A 23 -21.61 -12.01 -0.34
N PHE A 24 -20.76 -12.79 0.34
CA PHE A 24 -20.76 -14.24 0.25
C PHE A 24 -21.86 -14.95 1.06
N ASN A 25 -22.50 -14.24 2.00
CA ASN A 25 -23.66 -14.76 2.74
C ASN A 25 -25.01 -14.49 2.04
N LEU A 26 -25.03 -13.58 1.06
CA LEU A 26 -26.24 -13.35 0.26
C LEU A 26 -26.56 -14.58 -0.58
N THR A 27 -27.80 -15.02 -0.55
CA THR A 27 -28.30 -16.19 -1.31
C THR A 27 -29.36 -15.82 -2.34
N ASP A 28 -30.05 -14.70 -2.13
CA ASP A 28 -31.18 -14.27 -2.98
C ASP A 28 -30.78 -13.03 -3.80
N PRO A 29 -30.70 -13.15 -5.15
CA PRO A 29 -30.39 -12.01 -6.02
C PRO A 29 -31.40 -10.86 -5.99
N LYS A 30 -32.64 -11.12 -5.50
CA LYS A 30 -33.67 -10.09 -5.40
C LYS A 30 -33.55 -9.23 -4.14
N LYS A 31 -32.80 -9.68 -3.15
CA LYS A 31 -32.62 -8.99 -1.88
C LYS A 31 -31.35 -8.16 -1.87
N VAL A 32 -31.40 -7.02 -1.20
CA VAL A 32 -30.21 -6.21 -0.89
C VAL A 32 -29.77 -6.44 0.55
N SER A 33 -28.50 -6.25 0.82
CA SER A 33 -27.96 -6.33 2.18
C SER A 33 -28.49 -5.19 3.08
N LYS A 34 -28.31 -5.36 4.38
CA LYS A 34 -28.26 -4.20 5.29
C LYS A 34 -27.04 -3.34 4.94
N ILE A 35 -26.96 -2.15 5.55
CA ILE A 35 -25.79 -1.29 5.42
C ILE A 35 -24.57 -2.01 5.99
N VAL A 36 -23.50 -2.06 5.20
CA VAL A 36 -22.21 -2.66 5.55
C VAL A 36 -21.19 -1.54 5.63
N GLU A 37 -20.52 -1.41 6.74
CA GLU A 37 -19.41 -0.48 6.91
C GLU A 37 -18.08 -1.16 6.56
N SER A 38 -17.27 -0.50 5.76
CA SER A 38 -15.91 -0.90 5.39
C SER A 38 -14.96 0.28 5.47
N GLU A 39 -13.69 0.04 5.22
CA GLU A 39 -12.71 1.13 5.11
C GLU A 39 -13.04 2.13 4.01
N PHE A 40 -13.80 1.72 2.99
CA PHE A 40 -14.19 2.58 1.86
C PHE A 40 -15.44 3.42 2.12
N GLY A 41 -16.23 3.11 3.14
CA GLY A 41 -17.48 3.78 3.48
C GLY A 41 -18.63 2.82 3.73
N PHE A 42 -19.85 3.27 3.50
CA PHE A 42 -21.08 2.51 3.70
C PHE A 42 -21.55 1.91 2.39
N HIS A 43 -21.82 0.61 2.40
CA HIS A 43 -22.25 -0.15 1.24
C HIS A 43 -23.63 -0.74 1.43
N ILE A 44 -24.40 -0.80 0.34
CA ILE A 44 -25.55 -1.69 0.19
C ILE A 44 -25.19 -2.62 -0.96
N ILE A 45 -25.24 -3.93 -0.73
CA ILE A 45 -24.74 -4.98 -1.62
C ILE A 45 -25.91 -5.80 -2.13
N GLN A 46 -25.91 -6.13 -3.42
CA GLN A 46 -26.83 -7.08 -4.02
C GLN A 46 -26.06 -8.15 -4.76
N LEU A 47 -26.42 -9.39 -4.54
CA LEU A 47 -25.90 -10.53 -5.29
C LEU A 47 -26.47 -10.51 -6.71
N ILE A 48 -25.63 -10.76 -7.71
CA ILE A 48 -26.04 -11.04 -9.08
C ILE A 48 -25.98 -12.55 -9.31
N GLU A 49 -24.81 -13.15 -9.09
CA GLU A 49 -24.56 -14.57 -9.34
C GLU A 49 -23.38 -15.07 -8.48
N LYS A 50 -23.41 -16.37 -8.16
CA LYS A 50 -22.25 -17.08 -7.57
C LYS A 50 -21.78 -18.19 -8.50
N ARG A 51 -20.46 -18.34 -8.62
CA ARG A 51 -19.82 -19.42 -9.36
C ARG A 51 -18.65 -19.99 -8.53
N GLY A 52 -18.88 -21.14 -7.92
CA GLY A 52 -17.89 -21.75 -7.02
C GLY A 52 -17.45 -20.79 -5.91
N GLU A 53 -16.16 -20.52 -5.82
CA GLU A 53 -15.52 -19.64 -4.83
C GLU A 53 -15.62 -18.13 -5.18
N LYS A 54 -16.30 -17.76 -6.27
CA LYS A 54 -16.43 -16.37 -6.74
C LYS A 54 -17.86 -15.90 -6.70
N ALA A 55 -18.06 -14.64 -6.37
CA ALA A 55 -19.36 -13.98 -6.40
C ALA A 55 -19.30 -12.76 -7.32
N ASN A 56 -20.31 -12.59 -8.16
CA ASN A 56 -20.59 -11.33 -8.86
C ASN A 56 -21.65 -10.58 -8.08
N VAL A 57 -21.31 -9.38 -7.63
CA VAL A 57 -22.17 -8.51 -6.86
C VAL A 57 -22.18 -7.10 -7.45
N ARG A 58 -23.24 -6.39 -7.21
CA ARG A 58 -23.29 -4.94 -7.40
C ARG A 58 -23.52 -4.22 -6.08
N HIS A 59 -22.98 -3.01 -5.96
CA HIS A 59 -23.12 -2.25 -4.73
C HIS A 59 -23.36 -0.76 -4.97
N ILE A 60 -23.92 -0.13 -3.97
CA ILE A 60 -23.96 1.32 -3.83
C ILE A 60 -23.02 1.68 -2.69
N LEU A 61 -22.02 2.51 -2.98
CA LEU A 61 -21.09 3.05 -2.00
C LEU A 61 -21.43 4.51 -1.70
N ARG A 62 -21.60 4.82 -0.42
CA ARG A 62 -21.68 6.20 0.09
C ARG A 62 -20.52 6.45 1.04
N ARG A 63 -19.74 7.48 0.74
CA ARG A 63 -18.71 7.97 1.63
C ARG A 63 -19.26 9.12 2.44
N PRO A 64 -19.14 9.11 3.79
CA PRO A 64 -19.49 10.28 4.59
C PRO A 64 -18.56 11.43 4.22
N VAL A 65 -19.13 12.62 4.09
CA VAL A 65 -18.35 13.84 3.97
C VAL A 65 -18.01 14.29 5.39
N VAL A 66 -16.72 14.41 5.67
CA VAL A 66 -16.24 14.93 6.97
C VAL A 66 -16.52 16.42 7.01
N SER A 67 -17.18 16.90 8.07
CA SER A 67 -17.45 18.34 8.22
C SER A 67 -16.16 19.09 8.60
N ASN A 68 -16.07 20.37 8.23
CA ASN A 68 -14.92 21.20 8.60
C ASN A 68 -14.75 21.28 10.13
N GLU A 69 -15.85 21.35 10.88
CA GLU A 69 -15.85 21.34 12.34
C GLU A 69 -15.21 20.07 12.93
N ALA A 70 -15.49 18.90 12.33
CA ALA A 70 -14.88 17.65 12.75
C ALA A 70 -13.37 17.62 12.46
N ILE A 71 -12.98 18.19 11.34
CA ILE A 71 -11.54 18.34 10.97
C ILE A 71 -10.84 19.27 11.95
N GLU A 72 -11.40 20.45 12.23
CA GLU A 72 -10.83 21.43 13.17
C GLU A 72 -10.71 20.85 14.58
N LYS A 73 -11.72 20.14 15.05
CA LYS A 73 -11.69 19.43 16.31
C LYS A 73 -10.56 18.40 16.37
N SER A 74 -10.40 17.61 15.31
CA SER A 74 -9.33 16.60 15.22
C SER A 74 -7.95 17.24 15.20
N LEU A 75 -7.78 18.33 14.47
CA LEU A 75 -6.51 19.09 14.44
C LEU A 75 -6.17 19.67 15.82
N SER A 76 -7.16 20.23 16.52
CA SER A 76 -6.98 20.75 17.88
C SER A 76 -6.59 19.64 18.88
N GLN A 77 -7.22 18.47 18.78
CA GLN A 77 -6.86 17.30 19.62
C GLN A 77 -5.43 16.84 19.36
N LEU A 78 -5.03 16.77 18.08
CA LEU A 78 -3.67 16.40 17.70
C LEU A 78 -2.63 17.44 18.14
N ASP A 79 -2.99 18.74 18.16
CA ASP A 79 -2.07 19.79 18.64
C ASP A 79 -1.87 19.72 20.17
N SER A 80 -2.94 19.43 20.92
CA SER A 80 -2.85 19.13 22.34
C SER A 80 -1.96 17.92 22.59
N LEU A 81 -2.17 16.85 21.82
CA LEU A 81 -1.34 15.63 21.89
C LEU A 81 0.13 15.90 21.58
N ARG A 82 0.40 16.71 20.58
CA ARG A 82 1.76 17.14 20.21
C ARG A 82 2.43 17.89 21.36
N THR A 83 1.69 18.77 22.04
CA THR A 83 2.17 19.51 23.21
C THR A 83 2.48 18.56 24.35
N ASP A 84 1.61 17.60 24.65
CA ASP A 84 1.81 16.62 25.70
C ASP A 84 3.04 15.72 25.43
N ILE A 85 3.31 15.39 24.15
CA ILE A 85 4.53 14.69 23.75
C ILE A 85 5.77 15.57 23.94
N ALA A 86 5.68 16.85 23.59
CA ALA A 86 6.79 17.81 23.79
C ALA A 86 7.11 17.99 25.27
N ASP A 87 6.10 18.02 26.13
CA ASP A 87 6.21 18.08 27.60
C ASP A 87 6.65 16.76 28.24
N ALA A 88 6.95 15.74 27.42
CA ALA A 88 7.37 14.41 27.86
C ALA A 88 6.38 13.67 28.78
N LYS A 89 5.08 14.01 28.75
CA LYS A 89 4.05 13.29 29.52
C LYS A 89 3.92 11.84 29.06
N PHE A 90 4.16 11.58 27.78
CA PHE A 90 4.29 10.27 27.16
C PHE A 90 5.09 10.36 25.86
N THR A 91 5.56 9.23 25.38
CA THR A 91 6.33 9.18 24.14
C THR A 91 5.40 9.16 22.91
N PHE A 92 5.90 9.59 21.76
CA PHE A 92 5.17 9.46 20.48
C PHE A 92 4.77 8.01 20.21
N ASP A 93 5.65 7.06 20.49
CA ASP A 93 5.43 5.62 20.27
C ASP A 93 4.26 5.09 21.12
N GLN A 94 4.14 5.55 22.37
CA GLN A 94 3.02 5.23 23.26
C GLN A 94 1.71 5.84 22.74
N ALA A 95 1.75 7.12 22.37
CA ALA A 95 0.60 7.81 21.78
C ALA A 95 0.09 7.11 20.51
N ALA A 96 1.00 6.78 19.59
CA ALA A 96 0.64 6.09 18.36
C ALA A 96 -0.01 4.72 18.62
N SER A 97 0.51 3.96 19.58
CA SER A 97 -0.01 2.61 19.88
C SER A 97 -1.41 2.63 20.53
N VAL A 98 -1.74 3.68 21.30
CA VAL A 98 -2.99 3.75 22.06
C VAL A 98 -4.05 4.59 21.36
N LEU A 99 -3.65 5.73 20.80
CA LEU A 99 -4.57 6.78 20.35
C LEU A 99 -4.73 6.83 18.81
N SER A 100 -3.85 6.17 18.04
CA SER A 100 -3.94 6.21 16.60
C SER A 100 -5.06 5.33 16.08
N ASP A 101 -5.88 5.88 15.17
CA ASP A 101 -6.88 5.12 14.40
C ASP A 101 -6.27 4.39 13.19
N ASP A 102 -5.01 4.67 12.88
CA ASP A 102 -4.32 4.04 11.76
C ASP A 102 -3.93 2.59 12.05
N LYS A 103 -4.72 1.65 11.53
CA LYS A 103 -4.53 0.21 11.75
C LYS A 103 -3.20 -0.32 11.18
N ASP A 104 -2.66 0.32 10.15
CA ASP A 104 -1.44 -0.12 9.47
C ASP A 104 -0.21 0.12 10.34
N THR A 105 -0.21 1.20 11.13
CA THR A 105 0.96 1.63 11.89
C THR A 105 0.78 1.57 13.41
N ARG A 106 -0.47 1.58 13.92
CA ARG A 106 -0.76 1.57 15.36
C ARG A 106 -0.05 0.44 16.11
N ASN A 107 -0.14 -0.78 15.59
CA ASN A 107 0.46 -1.96 16.23
C ASN A 107 2.00 -1.98 16.13
N ASN A 108 2.57 -1.04 15.39
CA ASN A 108 4.00 -0.89 15.16
C ASN A 108 4.49 0.49 15.64
N LYS A 109 3.92 1.00 16.73
CA LYS A 109 4.33 2.27 17.35
C LYS A 109 4.32 3.47 16.42
N GLY A 110 3.42 3.46 15.41
CA GLY A 110 3.29 4.51 14.42
C GLY A 110 4.35 4.51 13.32
N VAL A 111 5.22 3.48 13.22
CA VAL A 111 6.26 3.43 12.18
C VAL A 111 5.63 3.12 10.83
N MET A 112 5.86 4.00 9.86
CA MET A 112 5.45 3.82 8.47
C MET A 112 6.40 2.88 7.75
N PHE A 113 5.86 2.08 6.82
CA PHE A 113 6.61 1.18 5.96
C PHE A 113 6.14 1.30 4.52
N HIS A 114 7.04 0.99 3.61
CA HIS A 114 6.73 0.70 2.22
C HIS A 114 7.55 -0.51 1.74
N ASP A 115 7.15 -1.07 0.62
CA ASP A 115 7.90 -2.15 -0.01
C ASP A 115 8.88 -1.54 -1.03
N ASP A 116 10.16 -1.77 -0.80
CA ASP A 116 11.24 -1.39 -1.71
C ASP A 116 11.92 -2.66 -2.23
N MET A 117 11.82 -2.90 -3.54
CA MET A 117 12.35 -4.09 -4.23
C MET A 117 12.04 -5.42 -3.51
N GLY A 118 10.82 -5.57 -3.01
CA GLY A 118 10.37 -6.77 -2.28
C GLY A 118 10.89 -6.86 -0.83
N THR A 119 11.47 -5.79 -0.30
CA THR A 119 11.88 -5.67 1.10
C THR A 119 11.06 -4.60 1.79
N ARG A 120 10.39 -4.96 2.88
CA ARG A 120 9.65 -4.01 3.69
C ARG A 120 10.60 -3.13 4.47
N THR A 121 10.59 -1.82 4.21
CA THR A 121 11.49 -0.85 4.83
C THR A 121 10.74 0.34 5.41
N SER A 122 11.30 0.94 6.46
CA SER A 122 10.82 2.21 7.05
C SER A 122 11.63 3.43 6.57
N ARG A 123 12.55 3.23 5.64
CA ARG A 123 13.32 4.30 5.01
C ARG A 123 12.61 4.72 3.74
N PHE A 124 12.25 5.98 3.63
CA PHE A 124 11.56 6.56 2.48
C PHE A 124 12.47 7.54 1.76
N GLN A 125 12.47 7.51 0.45
CA GLN A 125 12.90 8.67 -0.32
C GLN A 125 11.79 9.74 -0.25
N LEU A 126 12.15 11.01 -0.37
CA LEU A 126 11.18 12.10 -0.23
C LEU A 126 10.02 11.99 -1.24
N GLN A 127 10.31 11.46 -2.43
CA GLN A 127 9.33 11.22 -3.49
C GLN A 127 8.34 10.08 -3.20
N ASP A 128 8.69 9.15 -2.30
CA ASP A 128 7.86 7.99 -1.95
C ASP A 128 6.89 8.32 -0.80
N LEU A 129 7.09 9.47 -0.17
CA LEU A 129 6.18 9.95 0.87
C LEU A 129 4.94 10.63 0.24
N PRO A 130 3.76 10.52 0.89
CA PRO A 130 2.64 11.39 0.54
C PRO A 130 3.06 12.86 0.55
N ALA A 131 2.62 13.64 -0.43
CA ALA A 131 3.05 15.03 -0.61
C ALA A 131 2.80 15.91 0.64
N GLU A 132 1.73 15.63 1.37
CA GLU A 132 1.38 16.33 2.61
C GLU A 132 2.38 16.01 3.72
N VAL A 133 2.79 14.74 3.84
CA VAL A 133 3.80 14.29 4.81
C VAL A 133 5.14 14.91 4.46
N ALA A 134 5.56 14.83 3.18
CA ALA A 134 6.83 15.40 2.72
C ALA A 134 6.93 16.90 3.05
N ARG A 135 5.84 17.66 2.79
CA ARG A 135 5.76 19.09 3.14
C ARG A 135 5.77 19.33 4.65
N ALA A 136 5.09 18.49 5.41
CA ALA A 136 5.00 18.67 6.87
C ALA A 136 6.32 18.41 7.58
N ILE A 137 7.17 17.51 7.07
CA ILE A 137 8.48 17.20 7.66
C ILE A 137 9.60 18.11 7.13
N ASP A 138 9.31 18.97 6.14
CA ASP A 138 10.30 19.90 5.63
C ASP A 138 10.73 20.87 6.74
N GLY A 139 12.05 21.06 6.88
CA GLY A 139 12.64 21.89 7.93
C GLY A 139 12.62 21.30 9.36
N LEU A 140 11.99 20.12 9.61
CA LEU A 140 12.02 19.49 10.93
C LEU A 140 13.42 18.95 11.26
N LYS A 141 13.78 19.04 12.54
CA LYS A 141 14.95 18.36 13.10
C LYS A 141 14.59 16.92 13.49
N ILE A 142 15.60 16.06 13.53
CA ILE A 142 15.44 14.67 14.00
C ILE A 142 14.87 14.67 15.42
N GLY A 143 13.84 13.88 15.65
CA GLY A 143 13.12 13.77 16.91
C GLY A 143 11.91 14.70 17.05
N GLU A 144 11.79 15.74 16.21
CA GLU A 144 10.66 16.66 16.27
C GLU A 144 9.37 16.05 15.66
N VAL A 145 8.24 16.59 16.14
CA VAL A 145 6.89 16.21 15.68
C VAL A 145 6.30 17.39 14.89
N THR A 146 5.68 17.08 13.75
CA THR A 146 5.01 18.07 12.91
C THR A 146 3.88 18.77 13.63
N LYS A 147 3.49 19.95 13.16
CA LYS A 147 2.15 20.47 13.44
C LYS A 147 1.11 19.52 12.84
N PRO A 148 -0.12 19.47 13.42
CA PRO A 148 -1.21 18.72 12.82
C PRO A 148 -1.51 19.20 11.39
N PHE A 149 -1.74 18.25 10.49
CA PHE A 149 -2.09 18.54 9.10
C PHE A 149 -3.13 17.54 8.59
N GLN A 150 -3.80 17.91 7.50
CA GLN A 150 -4.74 17.06 6.79
C GLN A 150 -4.03 16.36 5.64
N MET A 151 -4.44 15.12 5.39
CA MET A 151 -4.01 14.38 4.21
C MET A 151 -5.11 13.44 3.72
N MET A 152 -4.96 12.93 2.50
CA MET A 152 -5.83 11.89 1.98
C MET A 152 -5.19 10.52 2.19
N LYS A 153 -5.88 9.62 2.90
CA LYS A 153 -5.48 8.20 3.03
C LYS A 153 -6.65 7.31 2.65
N ASN A 154 -6.44 6.40 1.70
CA ASN A 154 -7.47 5.45 1.22
C ASN A 154 -8.79 6.14 0.80
N GLY A 155 -8.69 7.34 0.20
CA GLY A 155 -9.84 8.11 -0.25
C GLY A 155 -10.65 8.76 0.88
N ARG A 156 -10.10 8.86 2.09
CA ARG A 156 -10.67 9.57 3.24
C ARG A 156 -9.75 10.73 3.64
N THR A 157 -10.36 11.84 4.08
CA THR A 157 -9.62 12.91 4.75
C THR A 157 -9.29 12.45 6.16
N VAL A 158 -8.02 12.48 6.52
CA VAL A 158 -7.52 12.17 7.85
C VAL A 158 -6.65 13.33 8.35
N CYS A 159 -6.58 13.49 9.67
CA CYS A 159 -5.67 14.42 10.34
C CYS A 159 -4.51 13.61 10.93
N ALA A 160 -3.30 14.12 10.80
CA ALA A 160 -2.12 13.43 11.26
C ALA A 160 -1.08 14.36 11.88
N ILE A 161 -0.26 13.80 12.75
CA ILE A 161 1.05 14.32 13.18
C ILE A 161 2.09 13.25 12.87
N VAL A 162 3.27 13.66 12.49
CA VAL A 162 4.38 12.77 12.12
C VAL A 162 5.62 13.15 12.90
N LYS A 163 6.35 12.15 13.42
CA LYS A 163 7.66 12.35 14.05
C LYS A 163 8.76 11.98 13.09
N LEU A 164 9.71 12.87 12.89
CA LEU A 164 10.90 12.58 12.12
C LEU A 164 11.88 11.77 12.98
N LYS A 165 12.02 10.49 12.68
CA LYS A 165 12.90 9.58 13.43
C LYS A 165 14.36 9.73 13.04
N ASN A 166 14.61 9.82 11.74
CA ASN A 166 15.94 9.96 11.18
C ASN A 166 15.87 10.68 9.82
N ARG A 167 16.96 11.32 9.42
CA ARG A 167 17.15 11.91 8.10
C ARG A 167 18.55 11.56 7.63
N SER A 168 18.64 10.90 6.50
CA SER A 168 19.90 10.67 5.80
C SER A 168 19.99 11.66 4.64
N GLU A 169 21.06 12.41 4.59
CA GLU A 169 21.36 13.21 3.40
C GLU A 169 21.87 12.30 2.28
N GLY A 170 21.72 12.74 1.03
CA GLY A 170 22.25 12.00 -0.11
C GLY A 170 23.76 11.84 0.05
N HIS A 171 24.23 10.60 0.12
CA HIS A 171 25.65 10.28 0.24
C HIS A 171 26.04 9.19 -0.76
N LYS A 172 27.33 9.09 -1.05
CA LYS A 172 27.84 7.98 -1.85
C LYS A 172 27.76 6.71 -1.00
N ALA A 173 27.12 5.66 -1.56
CA ALA A 173 26.91 4.42 -0.85
C ALA A 173 28.20 3.85 -0.24
N THR A 174 28.12 3.48 1.03
CA THR A 174 29.24 2.88 1.78
C THR A 174 28.87 1.49 2.27
N ILE A 175 29.88 0.62 2.40
CA ILE A 175 29.66 -0.75 2.91
C ILE A 175 29.10 -0.73 4.34
N THR A 176 29.49 0.27 5.13
CA THR A 176 29.11 0.35 6.55
C THR A 176 27.65 0.71 6.76
N GLU A 177 27.13 1.64 5.93
CA GLU A 177 25.78 2.20 6.12
C GLU A 177 24.75 1.56 5.18
N ASP A 178 25.20 1.16 3.96
CA ASP A 178 24.31 0.71 2.89
C ASP A 178 24.51 -0.78 2.53
N PHE A 179 25.18 -1.55 3.39
CA PHE A 179 25.53 -2.95 3.10
C PHE A 179 24.34 -3.77 2.59
N GLN A 180 23.15 -3.62 3.20
CA GLN A 180 21.99 -4.42 2.80
C GLN A 180 21.47 -4.03 1.41
N VAL A 181 21.47 -2.74 1.09
CA VAL A 181 21.08 -2.23 -0.22
C VAL A 181 22.09 -2.69 -1.28
N MET A 182 23.37 -2.50 -1.02
CA MET A 182 24.44 -2.94 -1.93
C MET A 182 24.42 -4.46 -2.16
N LYS A 183 24.22 -5.24 -1.09
CA LYS A 183 24.05 -6.70 -1.16
C LYS A 183 22.89 -7.09 -2.05
N ASN A 184 21.72 -6.44 -1.91
CA ASN A 184 20.55 -6.74 -2.71
C ASN A 184 20.78 -6.41 -4.20
N VAL A 185 21.41 -5.29 -4.51
CA VAL A 185 21.77 -4.90 -5.89
C VAL A 185 22.71 -5.92 -6.52
N VAL A 186 23.77 -6.32 -5.80
CA VAL A 186 24.73 -7.33 -6.29
C VAL A 186 24.06 -8.70 -6.44
N LEU A 187 23.22 -9.10 -5.48
CA LEU A 187 22.51 -10.37 -5.54
C LEU A 187 21.57 -10.42 -6.74
N GLU A 188 20.84 -9.34 -6.99
CA GLU A 188 19.94 -9.27 -8.15
C GLU A 188 20.71 -9.35 -9.46
N LYS A 189 21.83 -8.64 -9.59
CA LYS A 189 22.72 -8.75 -10.75
C LYS A 189 23.20 -10.17 -10.97
N LEU A 190 23.67 -10.83 -9.91
CA LEU A 190 24.12 -12.23 -10.00
C LEU A 190 22.99 -13.19 -10.37
N ARG A 191 21.77 -12.96 -9.89
CA ARG A 191 20.58 -13.74 -10.27
C ARG A 191 20.29 -13.60 -11.76
N GLN A 192 20.28 -12.36 -12.27
CA GLN A 192 20.05 -12.10 -13.69
C GLN A 192 21.11 -12.75 -14.57
N GLU A 193 22.38 -12.65 -14.19
CA GLU A 193 23.48 -13.32 -14.89
C GLU A 193 23.30 -14.85 -14.90
N LYS A 194 22.89 -15.44 -13.78
CA LYS A 194 22.63 -16.88 -13.69
C LYS A 194 21.42 -17.33 -14.50
N ILE A 195 20.35 -16.56 -14.48
CA ILE A 195 19.17 -16.82 -15.31
C ILE A 195 19.55 -16.75 -16.79
N HIS A 196 20.30 -15.71 -17.18
CA HIS A 196 20.77 -15.57 -18.56
C HIS A 196 21.62 -16.78 -19.00
N GLN A 197 22.61 -17.17 -18.20
CA GLN A 197 23.43 -18.35 -18.47
C GLN A 197 22.61 -19.62 -18.60
N TRP A 198 21.65 -19.82 -17.69
CA TRP A 198 20.76 -20.98 -17.73
C TRP A 198 19.86 -21.01 -18.97
N VAL A 199 19.28 -19.87 -19.34
CA VAL A 199 18.46 -19.76 -20.56
C VAL A 199 19.29 -20.09 -21.81
N VAL A 200 20.48 -19.51 -21.94
CA VAL A 200 21.40 -19.77 -23.09
C VAL A 200 21.76 -21.26 -23.15
N GLU A 201 22.05 -21.89 -22.02
CA GLU A 201 22.33 -23.32 -21.97
C GLU A 201 21.11 -24.17 -22.36
N LYS A 202 19.93 -23.80 -21.86
CA LYS A 202 18.67 -24.50 -22.22
C LYS A 202 18.34 -24.38 -23.71
N ILE A 203 18.51 -23.21 -24.31
CA ILE A 203 18.32 -23.02 -25.76
C ILE A 203 19.25 -23.95 -26.55
N LYS A 204 20.49 -24.12 -26.13
CA LYS A 204 21.45 -25.02 -26.79
C LYS A 204 21.05 -26.50 -26.67
N ASN A 205 20.48 -26.91 -25.56
CA ASN A 205 20.24 -28.31 -25.20
C ASN A 205 18.77 -28.73 -25.38
N THR A 206 17.89 -27.83 -25.78
CA THR A 206 16.47 -28.12 -25.95
C THR A 206 16.08 -28.01 -27.43
N TYR A 207 15.36 -28.98 -27.94
CA TYR A 207 14.79 -28.89 -29.27
C TYR A 207 13.60 -27.93 -29.25
N VAL A 208 13.67 -26.86 -29.99
CA VAL A 208 12.59 -25.87 -30.15
C VAL A 208 12.30 -25.69 -31.63
N ARG A 209 11.02 -25.81 -32.03
CA ARG A 209 10.57 -25.50 -33.37
C ARG A 209 9.78 -24.20 -33.36
N ILE A 210 10.33 -23.18 -34.04
CA ILE A 210 9.65 -21.91 -34.23
C ILE A 210 8.94 -21.94 -35.59
N ASN A 211 7.68 -21.49 -35.59
CA ASN A 211 6.91 -21.38 -36.85
C ASN A 211 7.58 -20.35 -37.76
N ASP A 212 7.60 -20.65 -39.09
CA ASP A 212 8.35 -19.86 -40.08
C ASP A 212 7.97 -18.38 -40.06
N ARG A 213 6.72 -18.04 -39.79
CA ARG A 213 6.25 -16.65 -39.70
C ARG A 213 6.86 -15.82 -38.55
N TYR A 214 7.52 -16.47 -37.62
CA TYR A 214 8.17 -15.82 -36.47
C TYR A 214 9.69 -15.92 -36.49
N ARG A 215 10.29 -16.46 -37.58
CA ARG A 215 11.73 -16.63 -37.66
C ARG A 215 12.49 -15.31 -37.74
N ASP A 216 11.88 -14.29 -38.33
CA ASP A 216 12.47 -12.96 -38.49
C ASP A 216 12.19 -12.04 -37.28
N CYS A 217 11.62 -12.55 -36.20
CA CYS A 217 11.41 -11.78 -34.97
C CYS A 217 12.72 -11.58 -34.23
N ASP A 218 12.83 -10.41 -33.58
CA ASP A 218 13.96 -10.10 -32.70
C ASP A 218 13.75 -10.78 -31.36
N PHE A 219 14.57 -11.77 -31.04
CA PHE A 219 14.49 -12.52 -29.80
C PHE A 219 15.49 -11.98 -28.78
N GLU A 220 15.06 -11.85 -27.52
CA GLU A 220 15.90 -11.42 -26.42
C GLU A 220 17.17 -12.29 -26.29
N TYR A 221 17.05 -13.59 -26.57
CA TYR A 221 18.16 -14.53 -26.52
C TYR A 221 18.42 -15.11 -27.93
N GLN A 222 19.67 -15.16 -28.33
CA GLN A 222 20.06 -15.71 -29.61
C GLN A 222 20.09 -17.26 -29.57
N GLY A 223 19.90 -17.90 -30.75
CA GLY A 223 20.04 -19.34 -30.91
C GLY A 223 18.73 -20.14 -30.84
N TRP A 224 17.56 -19.49 -30.83
CA TRP A 224 16.28 -20.16 -30.97
C TRP A 224 16.05 -20.78 -32.36
N ILE A 225 16.65 -20.16 -33.41
CA ILE A 225 16.51 -20.60 -34.79
C ILE A 225 17.76 -21.42 -35.14
N ARG A 226 17.58 -22.66 -35.52
CA ARG A 226 18.61 -23.58 -35.99
C ARG A 226 18.31 -24.02 -37.40
#